data_3207d65174b9ecf07c789a357211fd14
#
_entry.id   3207d65174b9ecf07c789a357211fd14
#
_cell.length_a   1.000
_cell.length_b   1.000
_cell.length_c   1.000
_cell.angle_alpha   90.00
_cell.angle_beta   90.00
_cell.angle_gamma   90.00
#
_symmetry.space_group_name_H-M   'P 1'
#
loop_
_entity.id
_entity.type
_entity.pdbx_description
1 polymer ?
#
loop_
_entity_poly.entity_id
_entity_poly.type
_entity_poly.pdbx_seq_one_letter_code
_entity_poly.pdbx_strand_id
1 'polypeptide(L)'
;LKAYRKDCFEQIGQLKPSMGWDTVDELLAKYHGWEILTDKSLHVKHLKPTGQSYNKASKYLQGEAMYKMRYGFWITFISALKLAYKKSRFSLFKDYMSGYFKAKSNKIEFLVSKDEGKFIRDLRWKGIRNKLS
;
A
#
# COMPACT_ATOMS: atom_id res chain seq x y z
N LEU A 1 11.48 8.55 8.16
CA LEU A 1 12.02 9.54 7.21
C LEU A 1 12.41 8.84 5.93
N LYS A 2 12.08 9.42 4.76
CA LYS A 2 12.48 8.92 3.44
C LYS A 2 13.25 10.00 2.69
N ALA A 3 14.27 9.59 1.96
CA ALA A 3 15.00 10.43 1.02
C ALA A 3 14.97 9.77 -0.37
N TYR A 4 14.89 10.55 -1.41
CA TYR A 4 14.85 10.08 -2.79
C TYR A 4 15.96 10.73 -3.61
N ARG A 5 16.55 9.97 -4.52
CA ARG A 5 17.29 10.60 -5.61
C ARG A 5 16.30 11.32 -6.51
N LYS A 6 16.68 12.50 -7.03
CA LYS A 6 15.83 13.32 -7.88
C LYS A 6 15.26 12.52 -9.05
N ASP A 7 16.13 11.82 -9.77
CA ASP A 7 15.73 11.01 -10.94
C ASP A 7 14.70 9.93 -10.58
N CYS A 8 14.88 9.26 -9.42
CA CYS A 8 13.92 8.29 -8.91
C CYS A 8 12.58 8.94 -8.62
N PHE A 9 12.58 10.08 -7.93
CA PHE A 9 11.38 10.82 -7.55
C PHE A 9 10.57 11.28 -8.76
N GLU A 10 11.25 11.75 -9.80
CA GLU A 10 10.61 12.14 -11.06
C GLU A 10 10.06 10.92 -11.81
N GLN A 11 10.82 9.83 -11.88
CA GLN A 11 10.46 8.61 -12.61
C GLN A 11 9.26 7.88 -12.00
N ILE A 12 9.11 7.88 -10.67
CA ILE A 12 7.92 7.31 -10.00
C ILE A 12 6.68 8.21 -10.10
N GLY A 13 6.81 9.39 -10.71
CA GLY A 13 5.74 10.36 -10.86
C GLY A 13 5.40 11.09 -9.57
N GLN A 14 6.40 11.37 -8.75
CA GLN A 14 6.31 12.05 -7.46
C GLN A 14 5.42 11.32 -6.44
N LEU A 15 5.08 11.97 -5.32
CA LEU A 15 4.24 11.36 -4.28
C LEU A 15 2.77 11.35 -4.71
N LYS A 16 2.12 10.22 -4.52
CA LYS A 16 0.70 10.07 -4.85
C LYS A 16 -0.18 10.44 -3.65
N PRO A 17 -1.17 11.32 -3.80
CA PRO A 17 -2.07 11.72 -2.71
C PRO A 17 -3.07 10.60 -2.38
N SER A 18 -2.65 9.61 -1.60
CA SER A 18 -3.48 8.47 -1.20
C SER A 18 -3.04 7.89 0.13
N MET A 19 -3.94 7.19 0.82
CA MET A 19 -3.55 6.31 1.90
C MET A 19 -2.54 5.27 1.36
N GLY A 20 -1.46 5.02 2.10
CA GLY A 20 -0.41 4.09 1.68
C GLY A 20 0.51 4.62 0.58
N TRP A 21 0.58 5.93 0.40
CA TRP A 21 1.50 6.58 -0.54
C TRP A 21 2.96 6.11 -0.37
N ASP A 22 3.36 5.88 0.88
CA ASP A 22 4.67 5.37 1.28
C ASP A 22 4.95 3.93 0.78
N THR A 23 3.90 3.18 0.50
CA THR A 23 3.99 1.85 -0.11
C THR A 23 3.99 1.95 -1.63
N VAL A 24 3.22 2.88 -2.20
CA VAL A 24 3.15 3.09 -3.65
C VAL A 24 4.49 3.53 -4.20
N ASP A 25 5.13 4.52 -3.58
CA ASP A 25 6.43 5.04 -4.01
C ASP A 25 7.52 3.97 -4.00
N GLU A 26 7.57 3.13 -2.95
CA GLU A 26 8.51 2.00 -2.88
C GLU A 26 8.27 0.95 -3.97
N LEU A 27 7.01 0.64 -4.26
CA LEU A 27 6.67 -0.33 -5.29
C LEU A 27 7.01 0.19 -6.68
N LEU A 28 6.77 1.47 -6.94
CA LEU A 28 7.12 2.12 -8.20
C LEU A 28 8.64 2.27 -8.36
N ALA A 29 9.36 2.62 -7.29
CA ALA A 29 10.82 2.64 -7.32
C ALA A 29 11.39 1.28 -7.71
N LYS A 30 10.90 0.18 -7.10
CA LYS A 30 11.29 -1.18 -7.47
C LYS A 30 10.93 -1.55 -8.91
N TYR A 31 9.76 -1.12 -9.39
CA TYR A 31 9.36 -1.32 -10.78
C TYR A 31 10.35 -0.70 -11.77
N HIS A 32 10.85 0.47 -11.45
CA HIS A 32 11.86 1.18 -12.26
C HIS A 32 13.31 0.74 -11.98
N GLY A 33 13.51 -0.31 -11.19
CA GLY A 33 14.85 -0.87 -10.93
C GLY A 33 15.66 -0.15 -9.85
N TRP A 34 15.04 0.75 -9.07
CA TRP A 34 15.70 1.42 -7.96
C TRP A 34 15.81 0.52 -6.73
N GLU A 35 16.93 0.63 -6.04
CA GLU A 35 17.14 -0.04 -4.76
C GLU A 35 16.61 0.81 -3.61
N ILE A 36 16.06 0.14 -2.60
CA ILE A 36 15.59 0.77 -1.37
C ILE A 36 16.51 0.33 -0.24
N LEU A 37 17.22 1.30 0.32
CA LEU A 37 18.12 1.09 1.44
C LEU A 37 17.49 1.63 2.73
N THR A 38 17.66 0.89 3.81
CA THR A 38 17.29 1.34 5.15
C THR A 38 18.55 1.56 5.97
N ASP A 39 18.82 2.81 6.32
CA ASP A 39 19.91 3.15 7.24
C ASP A 39 19.41 2.96 8.68
N LYS A 40 19.93 1.94 9.34
CA LYS A 40 19.59 1.61 10.73
C LYS A 40 20.33 2.44 11.77
N SER A 41 21.34 3.21 11.35
CA SER A 41 22.11 4.10 12.24
C SER A 41 21.35 5.41 12.53
N LEU A 42 20.42 5.77 11.65
CA LEU A 42 19.63 6.99 11.77
C LEU A 42 18.30 6.71 12.48
N HIS A 43 18.08 7.41 13.57
CA HIS A 43 16.85 7.33 14.34
C HIS A 43 16.10 8.66 14.33
N VAL A 44 14.81 8.62 14.07
CA VAL A 44 13.92 9.79 14.10
C VAL A 44 12.85 9.57 15.16
N LYS A 45 12.76 10.50 16.12
CA LYS A 45 11.72 10.49 17.13
C LYS A 45 10.43 11.10 16.54
N HIS A 46 9.38 10.30 16.44
CA HIS A 46 8.06 10.81 16.09
C HIS A 46 7.43 11.53 17.29
N LEU A 47 7.16 12.82 17.14
CA LEU A 47 6.53 13.64 18.19
C LEU A 47 5.02 13.44 18.25
N LYS A 48 4.40 13.00 17.15
CA LYS A 48 2.97 12.67 17.10
C LYS A 48 2.80 11.15 17.00
N PRO A 49 1.89 10.54 17.80
CA PRO A 49 1.59 9.12 17.66
C PRO A 49 1.09 8.83 16.26
N THR A 50 1.82 7.98 15.54
CA THR A 50 1.39 7.51 14.23
C THR A 50 0.17 6.59 14.38
N GLY A 51 -0.91 6.90 13.69
CA GLY A 51 -2.09 6.04 13.63
C GLY A 51 -3.23 6.35 14.62
N GLN A 52 -3.10 7.34 15.51
CA GLN A 52 -4.20 7.73 16.41
C GLN A 52 -5.29 8.61 15.75
N SER A 53 -5.00 9.23 14.61
CA SER A 53 -5.96 10.10 13.89
C SER A 53 -6.86 9.36 12.90
N TYR A 54 -7.05 8.04 13.06
CA TYR A 54 -7.96 7.31 12.17
C TYR A 54 -9.41 7.60 12.53
N ASN A 55 -9.96 8.63 11.90
CA ASN A 55 -11.38 8.96 11.92
C ASN A 55 -12.21 7.82 11.30
N LYS A 56 -13.53 7.78 11.61
CA LYS A 56 -14.47 6.81 11.03
C LYS A 56 -14.40 6.73 9.50
N ALA A 57 -14.09 7.83 8.81
CA ALA A 57 -13.89 7.87 7.37
C ALA A 57 -12.61 7.15 6.90
N SER A 58 -11.55 7.13 7.69
CA SER A 58 -10.25 6.55 7.29
C SER A 58 -10.23 5.03 7.29
N LYS A 59 -11.17 4.36 7.95
CA LYS A 59 -11.20 2.91 8.03
C LYS A 59 -11.39 2.21 6.67
N TYR A 60 -12.05 2.87 5.71
CA TYR A 60 -12.24 2.34 4.36
C TYR A 60 -11.08 2.66 3.40
N LEU A 61 -10.27 3.67 3.73
CA LEU A 61 -9.21 4.17 2.86
C LEU A 61 -8.13 3.13 2.56
N GLN A 62 -7.90 2.19 3.47
CA GLN A 62 -6.94 1.10 3.24
C GLN A 62 -7.40 0.16 2.13
N GLY A 63 -8.67 -0.19 2.10
CA GLY A 63 -9.26 -1.00 1.03
C GLY A 63 -9.30 -0.25 -0.31
N GLU A 64 -9.64 1.02 -0.29
CA GLU A 64 -9.57 1.91 -1.45
C GLU A 64 -8.14 1.98 -2.01
N ALA A 65 -7.12 2.15 -1.14
CA ALA A 65 -5.72 2.18 -1.56
C ALA A 65 -5.30 0.87 -2.25
N MET A 66 -5.74 -0.28 -1.74
CA MET A 66 -5.48 -1.58 -2.37
C MET A 66 -6.10 -1.68 -3.76
N TYR A 67 -7.31 -1.14 -3.96
CA TYR A 67 -7.93 -1.02 -5.27
C TYR A 67 -7.12 -0.12 -6.19
N LYS A 68 -6.78 1.08 -5.75
CA LYS A 68 -6.01 2.07 -6.51
C LYS A 68 -4.63 1.56 -6.94
N MET A 69 -4.00 0.71 -6.13
CA MET A 69 -2.73 0.02 -6.44
C MET A 69 -2.90 -1.21 -7.33
N ARG A 70 -4.09 -1.48 -7.85
CA ARG A 70 -4.39 -2.64 -8.71
C ARG A 70 -4.02 -4.00 -8.10
N TYR A 71 -4.18 -4.17 -6.78
CA TYR A 71 -3.91 -5.46 -6.12
C TYR A 71 -4.80 -6.61 -6.62
N GLY A 72 -6.01 -6.30 -7.08
CA GLY A 72 -7.01 -7.30 -7.41
C GLY A 72 -7.67 -7.88 -6.16
N PHE A 73 -8.71 -8.69 -6.38
CA PHE A 73 -9.52 -9.22 -5.29
C PHE A 73 -8.73 -10.11 -4.31
N TRP A 74 -8.03 -11.12 -4.81
CA TRP A 74 -7.39 -12.13 -3.97
C TRP A 74 -6.27 -11.57 -3.09
N ILE A 75 -5.42 -10.72 -3.64
CA ILE A 75 -4.35 -10.09 -2.85
C ILE A 75 -4.95 -9.15 -1.81
N THR A 76 -5.99 -8.40 -2.16
CA THR A 76 -6.72 -7.55 -1.21
C THR A 76 -7.34 -8.37 -0.09
N PHE A 77 -8.01 -9.48 -0.42
CA PHE A 77 -8.63 -10.38 0.55
C PHE A 77 -7.60 -10.93 1.56
N ILE A 78 -6.51 -11.51 1.07
CA ILE A 78 -5.42 -12.06 1.91
C ILE A 78 -4.78 -10.96 2.76
N SER A 79 -4.55 -9.78 2.19
CA SER A 79 -3.95 -8.65 2.91
C SER A 79 -4.87 -8.10 3.98
N ALA A 80 -6.17 -7.98 3.69
CA ALA A 80 -7.18 -7.54 4.64
C ALA A 80 -7.33 -8.52 5.82
N LEU A 81 -7.36 -9.83 5.52
CA LEU A 81 -7.43 -10.87 6.53
C LEU A 81 -6.20 -10.85 7.45
N LYS A 82 -5.01 -10.77 6.86
CA LYS A 82 -3.75 -10.69 7.61
C LYS A 82 -3.69 -9.47 8.52
N LEU A 83 -4.09 -8.30 8.02
CA LEU A 83 -4.09 -7.06 8.80
C LEU A 83 -5.12 -7.11 9.95
N ALA A 84 -6.30 -7.66 9.69
CA ALA A 84 -7.33 -7.85 10.71
C ALA A 84 -6.86 -8.81 11.81
N TYR A 85 -6.24 -9.92 11.43
CA TYR A 85 -5.65 -10.89 12.36
C TYR A 85 -4.53 -10.25 13.20
N LYS A 86 -3.57 -9.57 12.55
CA LYS A 86 -2.44 -8.91 13.24
C LYS A 86 -2.89 -7.88 14.28
N LYS A 87 -4.03 -7.21 14.04
CA LYS A 87 -4.60 -6.21 14.93
C LYS A 87 -5.67 -6.79 15.88
N SER A 88 -5.92 -8.10 15.84
CA SER A 88 -6.98 -8.79 16.59
C SER A 88 -8.35 -8.12 16.47
N ARG A 89 -8.66 -7.56 15.30
CA ARG A 89 -9.90 -6.82 15.03
C ARG A 89 -10.50 -7.22 13.69
N PHE A 90 -11.38 -8.23 13.71
CA PHE A 90 -12.05 -8.74 12.51
C PHE A 90 -12.97 -7.70 11.82
N SER A 91 -13.46 -6.68 12.54
CA SER A 91 -14.18 -5.57 11.91
C SER A 91 -13.38 -4.86 10.83
N LEU A 92 -12.04 -4.81 10.97
CA LEU A 92 -11.16 -4.22 9.97
C LEU A 92 -11.18 -4.96 8.64
N PHE A 93 -11.36 -6.28 8.65
CA PHE A 93 -11.51 -7.05 7.42
C PHE A 93 -12.71 -6.56 6.61
N LYS A 94 -13.88 -6.41 7.28
CA LYS A 94 -15.10 -5.89 6.64
C LYS A 94 -14.89 -4.47 6.10
N ASP A 95 -14.24 -3.61 6.90
CA ASP A 95 -13.98 -2.22 6.51
C ASP A 95 -13.06 -2.15 5.28
N TYR A 96 -12.00 -2.94 5.22
CA TYR A 96 -11.08 -2.97 4.09
C TYR A 96 -11.74 -3.54 2.83
N MET A 97 -12.50 -4.62 2.96
CA MET A 97 -13.23 -5.17 1.82
C MET A 97 -14.31 -4.21 1.32
N SER A 98 -15.05 -3.56 2.22
CA SER A 98 -16.03 -2.53 1.86
C SER A 98 -15.39 -1.36 1.12
N GLY A 99 -14.24 -0.87 1.59
CA GLY A 99 -13.48 0.19 0.92
C GLY A 99 -13.05 -0.21 -0.50
N TYR A 100 -12.55 -1.44 -0.67
CA TYR A 100 -12.18 -1.98 -1.97
C TYR A 100 -13.36 -2.05 -2.95
N PHE A 101 -14.49 -2.63 -2.52
CA PHE A 101 -15.66 -2.76 -3.37
C PHE A 101 -16.30 -1.41 -3.69
N LYS A 102 -16.36 -0.50 -2.73
CA LYS A 102 -16.85 0.87 -2.95
C LYS A 102 -15.99 1.60 -3.97
N ALA A 103 -14.67 1.51 -3.86
CA ALA A 103 -13.75 2.09 -4.84
C ALA A 103 -13.94 1.48 -6.24
N LYS A 104 -14.14 0.17 -6.32
CA LYS A 104 -14.41 -0.55 -7.57
C LYS A 104 -15.74 -0.13 -8.20
N SER A 105 -16.81 -0.06 -7.41
CA SER A 105 -18.15 0.35 -7.87
C SER A 105 -18.16 1.79 -8.39
N ASN A 106 -17.47 2.68 -7.67
CA ASN A 106 -17.35 4.09 -8.05
C ASN A 106 -16.31 4.33 -9.16
N LYS A 107 -15.65 3.28 -9.66
CA LYS A 107 -14.62 3.36 -10.71
C LYS A 107 -13.54 4.41 -10.39
N ILE A 108 -13.11 4.45 -9.12
CA ILE A 108 -12.09 5.41 -8.67
C ILE A 108 -10.82 5.21 -9.50
N GLU A 109 -10.16 6.31 -9.85
CA GLU A 109 -8.94 6.32 -10.64
C GLU A 109 -7.80 5.54 -9.98
N PHE A 110 -7.07 4.79 -10.79
CA PHE A 110 -5.92 4.04 -10.33
C PHE A 110 -4.69 4.95 -10.15
N LEU A 111 -3.88 4.67 -9.14
CA LEU A 111 -2.62 5.37 -8.90
C LEU A 111 -1.48 4.88 -9.78
N VAL A 112 -1.64 3.70 -10.36
CA VAL A 112 -0.60 2.99 -11.11
C VAL A 112 -1.14 2.51 -12.45
N SER A 113 -0.28 2.40 -13.45
CA SER A 113 -0.60 1.87 -14.77
C SER A 113 -0.94 0.37 -14.71
N LYS A 114 -1.35 -0.20 -15.84
CA LYS A 114 -1.64 -1.64 -15.94
C LYS A 114 -0.39 -2.48 -15.72
N ASP A 115 0.76 -2.06 -16.27
CA ASP A 115 2.03 -2.79 -16.18
C ASP A 115 2.63 -2.71 -14.78
N GLU A 116 2.62 -1.53 -14.18
CA GLU A 116 2.98 -1.35 -12.77
C GLU A 116 2.10 -2.20 -11.85
N GLY A 117 0.79 -2.21 -12.09
CA GLY A 117 -0.15 -3.04 -11.34
C GLY A 117 0.10 -4.53 -11.51
N LYS A 118 0.53 -5.00 -12.69
CA LYS A 118 0.95 -6.38 -12.91
C LYS A 118 2.19 -6.70 -12.10
N PHE A 119 3.21 -5.88 -12.18
CA PHE A 119 4.43 -6.03 -11.38
C PHE A 119 4.14 -6.10 -9.88
N ILE A 120 3.30 -5.19 -9.39
CA ILE A 120 2.89 -5.15 -7.97
C ILE A 120 2.22 -6.47 -7.56
N ARG A 121 1.31 -7.01 -8.37
CA ARG A 121 0.66 -8.29 -8.08
C ARG A 121 1.67 -9.45 -8.06
N ASP A 122 2.55 -9.52 -9.03
CA ASP A 122 3.56 -10.57 -9.13
C ASP A 122 4.50 -10.54 -7.91
N LEU A 123 4.93 -9.35 -7.50
CA LEU A 123 5.74 -9.15 -6.30
C LEU A 123 4.99 -9.58 -5.02
N ARG A 124 3.70 -9.23 -4.91
CA ARG A 124 2.87 -9.61 -3.75
C ARG A 124 2.63 -11.12 -3.71
N TRP A 125 2.36 -11.75 -4.84
CA TRP A 125 2.22 -13.21 -4.92
C TRP A 125 3.52 -13.94 -4.58
N LYS A 126 4.67 -13.45 -5.06
CA LYS A 126 5.97 -13.97 -4.65
C LYS A 126 6.15 -13.91 -3.13
N GLY A 127 5.82 -12.76 -2.51
CA GLY A 127 5.90 -12.59 -1.07
C GLY A 127 4.91 -13.47 -0.27
N ILE A 128 3.74 -13.78 -0.82
CA ILE A 128 2.77 -14.70 -0.20
C ILE A 128 3.30 -16.13 -0.27
N ARG A 129 3.75 -16.59 -1.43
CA ARG A 129 4.31 -17.94 -1.62
C ARG A 129 5.52 -18.20 -0.72
N ASN A 130 6.45 -17.27 -0.63
CA ASN A 130 7.63 -17.41 0.22
C ASN A 130 7.33 -17.51 1.73
N LYS A 131 6.12 -17.17 2.15
CA LYS A 131 5.68 -17.28 3.55
C LYS A 131 4.89 -18.54 3.84
N LEU A 132 4.46 -19.24 2.80
CA LEU A 132 3.72 -20.50 2.88
C LEU A 132 4.62 -21.73 2.68
N SER A 133 5.80 -21.52 2.12
CA SER A 133 6.87 -22.52 2.04
C SER A 133 7.85 -22.37 3.18
#